data_4aea983a3ea1ca8d8512658be968c04d
#
_entry.id   4aea983a3ea1ca8d8512658be968c04d
#
_cell.length_a   1.000
_cell.length_b   1.000
_cell.length_c   1.000
_cell.angle_alpha   90.00
_cell.angle_beta   90.00
_cell.angle_gamma   90.00
#
_symmetry.space_group_name_H-M   'P 1'
#
loop_
_entity.id
_entity.type
_entity.pdbx_description
1 polymer ?
#
loop_
_entity_poly.entity_id
_entity_poly.type
_entity_poly.pdbx_seq_one_letter_code
_entity_poly.pdbx_strand_id
1 'polypeptide(L)'
;MTFSFPERFVSAMTRDTLALVLAGGRGTRLGGLTTERAKPAVPFGGNMRIIDFALSNCVNSGIRRIGVLTQYKAHSLIRHLSLGWGFMRGELGEFVEVLPAQQRTNEGWYNGTADAVFQNVDIIRAHDPRFVLILGGDHIYKMDYGALLATHVENHADVTVGCMEVPLAEATAFGIMEIEPDGRVCGFAEKPALPQPIPEQPGYALASMGIYVFTADYLIERLLQDSQEPESEHDFGKDILPRAVQRDRVYAAPFRNQNGTRAYWRDVGTLDSYWAANMELIGVVPELDLFDTQWPIRTHQIQAPPAKFVFDDDDRRGMAVDSMIASGCIVSGALVRHSVLFSNVRVEESSRVTDSVILPRVVIGPNCQIHKTVIETGCALPAGTVVGVDVEQDRRRFEVSPGGVVLVTPEMLQQSLDYIR
;
A
#
# COMPACT_ATOMS: atom_id res chain seq x y z
N MET A 1 0.02 13.49 -33.58
CA MET A 1 1.48 13.39 -33.84
C MET A 1 1.81 11.92 -34.06
N THR A 2 2.26 11.56 -35.23
CA THR A 2 2.73 10.21 -35.53
C THR A 2 4.18 10.09 -35.04
N PHE A 3 4.40 9.39 -33.94
CA PHE A 3 5.75 9.07 -33.49
C PHE A 3 6.32 7.95 -34.36
N SER A 4 7.43 8.20 -35.04
CA SER A 4 8.10 7.22 -35.90
C SER A 4 8.92 6.16 -35.14
N PHE A 5 8.98 6.24 -33.80
CA PHE A 5 9.77 5.34 -32.97
C PHE A 5 8.95 4.90 -31.73
N PRO A 6 8.65 3.59 -31.57
CA PRO A 6 7.86 3.05 -30.45
C PRO A 6 8.42 3.42 -29.07
N GLU A 7 9.75 3.42 -28.91
CA GLU A 7 10.45 3.74 -27.66
C GLU A 7 10.21 5.18 -27.19
N ARG A 8 10.13 6.14 -28.15
CA ARG A 8 9.77 7.54 -27.83
C ARG A 8 8.29 7.72 -27.49
N PHE A 9 7.45 6.82 -27.97
CA PHE A 9 6.02 6.85 -27.68
C PHE A 9 5.75 6.53 -26.20
N VAL A 10 6.36 5.46 -25.66
CA VAL A 10 6.21 5.09 -24.22
C VAL A 10 6.74 6.21 -23.31
N SER A 11 7.94 6.73 -23.60
CA SER A 11 8.52 7.81 -22.77
C SER A 11 7.72 9.11 -22.85
N ALA A 12 7.03 9.39 -23.94
CA ALA A 12 6.14 10.54 -24.04
C ALA A 12 4.87 10.33 -23.20
N MET A 13 4.25 9.15 -23.23
CA MET A 13 3.07 8.85 -22.41
C MET A 13 3.36 9.02 -20.93
N THR A 14 4.44 8.43 -20.42
CA THR A 14 4.78 8.50 -19.01
C THR A 14 5.15 9.91 -18.55
N ARG A 15 5.81 10.70 -19.40
CA ARG A 15 6.13 12.11 -19.12
C ARG A 15 4.88 12.98 -19.07
N ASP A 16 3.93 12.73 -19.97
CA ASP A 16 2.69 13.50 -20.07
C ASP A 16 1.61 13.01 -19.08
N THR A 17 1.98 12.14 -18.14
CA THR A 17 1.12 11.62 -17.07
C THR A 17 1.39 12.31 -15.75
N LEU A 18 0.33 12.70 -15.05
CA LEU A 18 0.32 13.08 -13.65
C LEU A 18 -0.26 11.91 -12.83
N ALA A 19 0.51 11.37 -11.89
CA ALA A 19 0.00 10.39 -10.94
C ALA A 19 -0.54 11.08 -9.68
N LEU A 20 -1.72 10.66 -9.23
CA LEU A 20 -2.35 11.12 -8.00
C LEU A 20 -2.55 9.91 -7.06
N VAL A 21 -1.80 9.88 -5.97
CA VAL A 21 -1.84 8.80 -4.99
C VAL A 21 -2.78 9.17 -3.85
N LEU A 22 -3.88 8.44 -3.72
CA LEU A 22 -4.87 8.62 -2.66
C LEU A 22 -4.36 8.03 -1.35
N ALA A 23 -4.03 8.86 -0.39
CA ALA A 23 -3.39 8.48 0.87
C ALA A 23 -4.16 8.98 2.12
N GLY A 24 -5.47 9.25 1.98
CA GLY A 24 -6.32 9.84 3.01
C GLY A 24 -7.10 8.84 3.88
N GLY A 25 -7.10 7.55 3.57
CA GLY A 25 -7.90 6.53 4.24
C GLY A 25 -7.52 6.32 5.73
N ARG A 26 -8.54 6.18 6.60
CA ARG A 26 -8.33 5.96 8.05
C ARG A 26 -7.73 4.59 8.37
N GLY A 27 -8.05 3.55 7.58
CA GLY A 27 -7.52 2.20 7.77
C GLY A 27 -7.93 1.53 9.09
N THR A 28 -9.11 1.82 9.61
CA THR A 28 -9.57 1.40 10.96
C THR A 28 -9.51 -0.11 11.22
N ARG A 29 -9.59 -0.94 10.16
CA ARG A 29 -9.49 -2.41 10.25
C ARG A 29 -8.09 -2.93 10.64
N LEU A 30 -7.05 -2.08 10.59
CA LEU A 30 -5.70 -2.38 11.08
C LEU A 30 -5.53 -2.12 12.58
N GLY A 31 -6.60 -1.76 13.30
CA GLY A 31 -6.59 -1.55 14.74
C GLY A 31 -5.55 -0.52 15.18
N GLY A 32 -4.83 -0.84 16.23
CA GLY A 32 -3.81 0.03 16.84
C GLY A 32 -2.70 0.51 15.90
N LEU A 33 -2.43 -0.18 14.76
CA LEU A 33 -1.41 0.25 13.79
C LEU A 33 -1.72 1.59 13.10
N THR A 34 -3.00 1.96 13.03
CA THR A 34 -3.47 3.20 12.39
C THR A 34 -4.02 4.23 13.36
N THR A 35 -3.87 3.99 14.67
CA THR A 35 -4.30 4.93 15.70
C THR A 35 -3.57 6.27 15.60
N GLU A 36 -2.28 6.28 15.24
CA GLU A 36 -1.45 7.50 15.17
C GLU A 36 -0.96 7.86 13.76
N ARG A 37 -1.34 7.08 12.73
CA ARG A 37 -0.92 7.32 11.34
C ARG A 37 -1.96 6.84 10.34
N ALA A 38 -1.92 7.39 9.12
CA ALA A 38 -2.69 6.87 7.99
C ALA A 38 -2.16 5.49 7.55
N LYS A 39 -3.03 4.62 6.99
CA LYS A 39 -2.66 3.28 6.50
C LYS A 39 -1.46 3.31 5.55
N PRO A 40 -1.34 4.22 4.56
CA PRO A 40 -0.17 4.31 3.67
C PRO A 40 1.17 4.53 4.39
N ALA A 41 1.14 5.07 5.62
CA ALA A 41 2.34 5.31 6.42
C ALA A 41 2.75 4.14 7.32
N VAL A 42 1.99 3.05 7.35
CA VAL A 42 2.33 1.86 8.15
C VAL A 42 3.61 1.21 7.62
N PRO A 43 4.59 0.85 8.48
CA PRO A 43 5.80 0.16 8.06
C PRO A 43 5.49 -1.20 7.43
N PHE A 44 6.26 -1.62 6.41
CA PHE A 44 6.10 -2.89 5.72
C PHE A 44 7.46 -3.42 5.23
N GLY A 45 7.65 -4.75 5.24
CA GLY A 45 8.81 -5.40 4.62
C GLY A 45 10.17 -5.03 5.22
N GLY A 46 10.23 -4.69 6.51
CA GLY A 46 11.46 -4.41 7.25
C GLY A 46 11.92 -2.94 7.21
N ASN A 47 11.86 -2.27 6.08
CA ASN A 47 12.37 -0.90 5.92
C ASN A 47 11.39 0.08 5.29
N MET A 48 10.39 -0.42 4.55
CA MET A 48 9.51 0.37 3.70
C MET A 48 8.27 0.81 4.46
N ARG A 49 7.46 1.64 3.81
CA ARG A 49 6.07 1.89 4.16
C ARG A 49 5.17 1.46 3.00
N ILE A 50 3.90 1.23 3.28
CA ILE A 50 2.94 0.74 2.27
C ILE A 50 2.93 1.65 1.03
N ILE A 51 2.95 2.98 1.21
CA ILE A 51 2.93 3.94 0.09
C ILE A 51 4.14 3.83 -0.84
N ASP A 52 5.28 3.34 -0.34
CA ASP A 52 6.51 3.26 -1.13
C ASP A 52 6.36 2.36 -2.36
N PHE A 53 5.42 1.40 -2.34
CA PHE A 53 5.12 0.53 -3.48
C PHE A 53 4.51 1.31 -4.63
N ALA A 54 3.43 2.06 -4.40
CA ALA A 54 2.78 2.86 -5.43
C ALA A 54 3.74 3.93 -6.00
N LEU A 55 4.51 4.60 -5.14
CA LEU A 55 5.48 5.60 -5.56
C LEU A 55 6.65 4.99 -6.35
N SER A 56 7.16 3.82 -5.91
CA SER A 56 8.22 3.12 -6.62
C SER A 56 7.75 2.62 -7.98
N ASN A 57 6.52 2.12 -8.08
CA ASN A 57 5.94 1.73 -9.34
C ASN A 57 5.85 2.92 -10.31
N CYS A 58 5.43 4.12 -9.85
CA CYS A 58 5.47 5.34 -10.66
C CYS A 58 6.87 5.61 -11.21
N VAL A 59 7.86 5.66 -10.32
CA VAL A 59 9.25 5.96 -10.68
C VAL A 59 9.84 4.91 -11.62
N ASN A 60 9.62 3.63 -11.36
CA ASN A 60 10.11 2.54 -12.20
C ASN A 60 9.42 2.51 -13.57
N SER A 61 8.14 2.90 -13.65
CA SER A 61 7.40 3.08 -14.92
C SER A 61 7.79 4.34 -15.70
N GLY A 62 8.67 5.20 -15.16
CA GLY A 62 9.07 6.46 -15.81
C GLY A 62 8.14 7.64 -15.54
N ILE A 63 7.14 7.51 -14.66
CA ILE A 63 6.26 8.60 -14.25
C ILE A 63 6.96 9.39 -13.14
N ARG A 64 7.13 10.71 -13.36
CA ARG A 64 7.95 11.59 -12.51
C ARG A 64 7.17 12.74 -11.89
N ARG A 65 5.92 12.91 -12.21
CA ARG A 65 5.03 13.95 -11.68
C ARG A 65 4.00 13.26 -10.79
N ILE A 66 4.16 13.36 -9.48
CA ILE A 66 3.39 12.57 -8.50
C ILE A 66 2.85 13.50 -7.42
N GLY A 67 1.52 13.61 -7.33
CA GLY A 67 0.82 14.24 -6.22
C GLY A 67 0.33 13.20 -5.21
N VAL A 68 0.55 13.42 -3.92
CA VAL A 68 0.07 12.54 -2.84
C VAL A 68 -1.02 13.26 -2.06
N LEU A 69 -2.27 12.83 -2.21
CA LEU A 69 -3.42 13.43 -1.55
C LEU A 69 -3.55 12.86 -0.14
N THR A 70 -3.38 13.74 0.87
CA THR A 70 -3.37 13.34 2.28
C THR A 70 -4.50 14.01 3.06
N GLN A 71 -5.03 13.31 4.07
CA GLN A 71 -6.11 13.83 4.89
C GLN A 71 -5.91 13.46 6.37
N TYR A 72 -6.15 12.21 6.73
CA TYR A 72 -6.16 11.74 8.10
C TYR A 72 -4.74 11.48 8.62
N LYS A 73 -4.39 12.01 9.81
CA LYS A 73 -3.11 11.78 10.53
C LYS A 73 -1.87 11.72 9.62
N ALA A 74 -1.77 12.73 8.73
CA ALA A 74 -0.81 12.74 7.63
C ALA A 74 0.64 13.06 8.06
N HIS A 75 0.89 13.54 9.30
CA HIS A 75 2.21 14.05 9.71
C HIS A 75 3.34 13.04 9.47
N SER A 76 3.18 11.79 9.92
CA SER A 76 4.22 10.77 9.73
C SER A 76 4.43 10.39 8.27
N LEU A 77 3.37 10.47 7.44
CA LEU A 77 3.44 10.26 6.00
C LEU A 77 4.18 11.41 5.31
N ILE A 78 3.81 12.65 5.61
CA ILE A 78 4.45 13.86 5.06
C ILE A 78 5.95 13.86 5.40
N ARG A 79 6.32 13.55 6.65
CA ARG A 79 7.72 13.44 7.05
C ARG A 79 8.47 12.36 6.27
N HIS A 80 7.85 11.19 6.06
CA HIS A 80 8.45 10.11 5.29
C HIS A 80 8.70 10.52 3.83
N LEU A 81 7.71 11.16 3.19
CA LEU A 81 7.83 11.66 1.82
C LEU A 81 8.92 12.72 1.69
N SER A 82 8.95 13.69 2.61
CA SER A 82 9.96 14.76 2.60
C SER A 82 11.39 14.23 2.77
N LEU A 83 11.60 13.18 3.57
CA LEU A 83 12.91 12.60 3.82
C LEU A 83 13.35 11.60 2.77
N GLY A 84 12.42 10.83 2.19
CA GLY A 84 12.73 9.70 1.31
C GLY A 84 12.56 9.98 -0.18
N TRP A 85 11.69 10.94 -0.54
CA TRP A 85 11.25 11.13 -1.92
C TRP A 85 11.68 12.47 -2.53
N GLY A 86 12.54 13.22 -1.86
CA GLY A 86 13.09 14.50 -2.32
C GLY A 86 14.20 14.41 -3.37
N PHE A 87 14.42 13.25 -4.01
CA PHE A 87 15.47 13.07 -5.02
C PHE A 87 15.03 13.42 -6.45
N MET A 88 13.77 13.83 -6.64
CA MET A 88 13.25 14.28 -7.92
C MET A 88 13.84 15.63 -8.32
N ARG A 89 14.03 15.83 -9.63
CA ARG A 89 14.65 17.03 -10.19
C ARG A 89 13.59 18.03 -10.64
N GLY A 90 13.30 19.01 -9.79
CA GLY A 90 12.34 20.07 -10.10
C GLY A 90 12.68 20.85 -11.36
N GLU A 91 13.98 20.99 -11.70
CA GLU A 91 14.44 21.64 -12.94
C GLU A 91 14.02 20.87 -14.21
N LEU A 92 13.70 19.58 -14.08
CA LEU A 92 13.17 18.73 -15.15
C LEU A 92 11.65 18.57 -15.09
N GLY A 93 10.98 19.29 -14.20
CA GLY A 93 9.54 19.17 -13.95
C GLY A 93 9.16 17.88 -13.21
N GLU A 94 10.11 17.26 -12.50
CA GLU A 94 9.90 16.06 -11.71
C GLU A 94 9.61 16.43 -10.24
N PHE A 95 8.61 15.79 -9.64
CA PHE A 95 8.27 16.03 -8.23
C PHE A 95 7.52 14.86 -7.59
N VAL A 96 7.63 14.77 -6.27
CA VAL A 96 6.67 14.11 -5.38
C VAL A 96 6.17 15.19 -4.43
N GLU A 97 4.95 15.64 -4.65
CA GLU A 97 4.33 16.73 -3.91
C GLU A 97 3.21 16.22 -3.00
N VAL A 98 3.16 16.73 -1.77
CA VAL A 98 2.07 16.43 -0.85
C VAL A 98 0.95 17.43 -1.06
N LEU A 99 -0.25 16.93 -1.35
CA LEU A 99 -1.48 17.70 -1.54
C LEU A 99 -2.40 17.43 -0.33
N PRO A 100 -2.23 18.18 0.76
CA PRO A 100 -3.05 17.98 1.95
C PRO A 100 -4.46 18.50 1.71
N ALA A 101 -5.46 17.84 2.32
CA ALA A 101 -6.81 18.34 2.33
C ALA A 101 -6.83 19.76 2.91
N GLN A 102 -7.39 20.68 2.15
CA GLN A 102 -7.56 22.08 2.52
C GLN A 102 -9.05 22.39 2.58
N GLN A 103 -9.45 23.28 3.47
CA GLN A 103 -10.83 23.79 3.51
C GLN A 103 -11.05 24.79 2.36
N ARG A 104 -11.03 24.30 1.12
CA ARG A 104 -11.26 25.10 -0.09
C ARG A 104 -12.74 25.35 -0.36
N THR A 105 -13.59 24.46 0.12
CA THR A 105 -15.05 24.60 0.16
C THR A 105 -15.47 24.76 1.61
N ASN A 106 -16.55 25.49 1.87
CA ASN A 106 -16.99 25.86 3.22
C ASN A 106 -17.40 24.68 4.15
N GLU A 107 -17.24 23.44 3.72
CA GLU A 107 -17.80 22.26 4.39
C GLU A 107 -16.78 21.13 4.64
N GLY A 108 -15.52 21.41 4.96
CA GLY A 108 -14.72 20.38 5.63
C GLY A 108 -13.69 19.62 4.78
N TRP A 109 -13.46 18.37 5.17
CA TRP A 109 -12.47 17.44 4.60
C TRP A 109 -13.02 16.77 3.32
N TYR A 110 -12.18 16.02 2.58
CA TYR A 110 -12.62 15.23 1.43
C TYR A 110 -13.78 14.27 1.80
N ASN A 111 -14.87 14.36 1.07
CA ASN A 111 -16.06 13.52 1.31
C ASN A 111 -15.93 12.12 0.67
N GLY A 112 -15.11 12.00 -0.38
CA GLY A 112 -14.88 10.76 -1.10
C GLY A 112 -13.58 10.79 -1.89
N THR A 113 -13.27 9.71 -2.58
CA THR A 113 -12.04 9.58 -3.38
C THR A 113 -12.06 10.49 -4.62
N ALA A 114 -13.22 10.67 -5.24
CA ALA A 114 -13.39 11.60 -6.36
C ALA A 114 -13.37 13.06 -5.91
N ASP A 115 -13.96 13.38 -4.74
CA ASP A 115 -13.89 14.71 -4.17
C ASP A 115 -12.44 15.11 -3.83
N ALA A 116 -11.63 14.19 -3.35
CA ALA A 116 -10.20 14.44 -3.11
C ALA A 116 -9.47 14.91 -4.38
N VAL A 117 -9.78 14.32 -5.53
CA VAL A 117 -9.21 14.74 -6.81
C VAL A 117 -9.86 16.02 -7.32
N PHE A 118 -11.18 16.17 -7.16
CA PHE A 118 -11.92 17.37 -7.55
C PHE A 118 -11.38 18.63 -6.90
N GLN A 119 -11.16 18.61 -5.59
CA GLN A 119 -10.61 19.76 -4.84
C GLN A 119 -9.19 20.16 -5.28
N ASN A 120 -8.50 19.34 -6.08
CA ASN A 120 -7.18 19.59 -6.63
C ASN A 120 -7.17 19.72 -8.18
N VAL A 121 -8.34 19.95 -8.82
CA VAL A 121 -8.45 20.13 -10.28
C VAL A 121 -7.62 21.32 -10.80
N ASP A 122 -7.48 22.38 -10.02
CA ASP A 122 -6.62 23.51 -10.35
C ASP A 122 -5.15 23.11 -10.50
N ILE A 123 -4.66 22.19 -9.67
CA ILE A 123 -3.31 21.64 -9.75
C ILE A 123 -3.17 20.76 -11.00
N ILE A 124 -4.17 19.91 -11.29
CA ILE A 124 -4.18 19.12 -12.52
C ILE A 124 -4.08 20.03 -13.74
N ARG A 125 -4.91 21.08 -13.79
CA ARG A 125 -4.89 22.07 -14.90
C ARG A 125 -3.56 22.83 -15.02
N ALA A 126 -2.94 23.18 -13.89
CA ALA A 126 -1.65 23.88 -13.88
C ALA A 126 -0.51 23.02 -14.46
N HIS A 127 -0.58 21.70 -14.28
CA HIS A 127 0.41 20.78 -14.84
C HIS A 127 0.10 20.34 -16.28
N ASP A 128 -1.09 20.60 -16.80
CA ASP A 128 -1.55 20.28 -18.15
C ASP A 128 -1.16 18.86 -18.61
N PRO A 129 -1.48 17.81 -17.85
CA PRO A 129 -1.15 16.44 -18.23
C PRO A 129 -2.12 15.96 -19.33
N ARG A 130 -1.65 15.07 -20.18
CA ARG A 130 -2.53 14.35 -21.12
C ARG A 130 -3.33 13.27 -20.42
N PHE A 131 -2.69 12.58 -19.45
CA PHE A 131 -3.27 11.50 -18.67
C PHE A 131 -3.14 11.75 -17.18
N VAL A 132 -4.15 11.33 -16.43
CA VAL A 132 -4.12 11.30 -14.96
C VAL A 132 -4.21 9.84 -14.52
N LEU A 133 -3.20 9.42 -13.75
CA LEU A 133 -3.16 8.09 -13.13
C LEU A 133 -3.58 8.21 -11.67
N ILE A 134 -4.72 7.63 -11.31
CA ILE A 134 -5.23 7.57 -9.93
C ILE A 134 -4.79 6.25 -9.30
N LEU A 135 -4.20 6.31 -8.11
CA LEU A 135 -3.66 5.17 -7.39
C LEU A 135 -4.13 5.14 -5.94
N GLY A 136 -4.48 3.96 -5.43
CA GLY A 136 -4.53 3.73 -4.00
C GLY A 136 -3.11 3.66 -3.42
N GLY A 137 -2.84 4.44 -2.37
CA GLY A 137 -1.54 4.44 -1.68
C GLY A 137 -1.40 3.38 -0.58
N ASP A 138 -2.30 2.40 -0.53
CA ASP A 138 -2.46 1.47 0.59
C ASP A 138 -2.40 -0.01 0.21
N HIS A 139 -1.88 -0.33 -0.99
CA HIS A 139 -1.72 -1.68 -1.51
C HIS A 139 -0.25 -2.07 -1.73
N ILE A 140 0.02 -3.37 -1.67
CA ILE A 140 1.36 -3.95 -1.85
C ILE A 140 1.42 -4.71 -3.18
N TYR A 141 2.21 -4.23 -4.13
CA TYR A 141 2.37 -4.82 -5.46
C TYR A 141 3.53 -4.19 -6.23
N LYS A 142 4.00 -4.86 -7.29
CA LYS A 142 4.93 -4.30 -8.27
C LYS A 142 4.23 -4.29 -9.63
N MET A 143 4.08 -3.12 -10.26
CA MET A 143 3.36 -2.97 -11.53
C MET A 143 4.01 -1.91 -12.42
N ASP A 144 4.15 -2.22 -13.71
CA ASP A 144 4.50 -1.24 -14.73
C ASP A 144 3.24 -0.53 -15.23
N TYR A 145 3.10 0.74 -14.87
CA TYR A 145 2.00 1.59 -15.34
C TYR A 145 2.13 2.00 -16.80
N GLY A 146 3.31 1.82 -17.41
CA GLY A 146 3.50 2.03 -18.85
C GLY A 146 2.63 1.11 -19.67
N ALA A 147 2.48 -0.16 -19.26
CA ALA A 147 1.58 -1.11 -19.90
C ALA A 147 0.11 -0.69 -19.80
N LEU A 148 -0.29 -0.17 -18.63
CA LEU A 148 -1.65 0.35 -18.42
C LEU A 148 -1.95 1.58 -19.30
N LEU A 149 -0.99 2.48 -19.42
CA LEU A 149 -1.06 3.65 -20.32
C LEU A 149 -1.12 3.23 -21.78
N ALA A 150 -0.36 2.20 -22.19
CA ALA A 150 -0.39 1.67 -23.56
C ALA A 150 -1.80 1.15 -23.88
N THR A 151 -2.38 0.32 -23.00
CA THR A 151 -3.76 -0.17 -23.16
C THR A 151 -4.76 0.98 -23.30
N HIS A 152 -4.60 2.04 -22.52
CA HIS A 152 -5.46 3.23 -22.56
C HIS A 152 -5.41 3.92 -23.94
N VAL A 153 -4.20 4.11 -24.46
CA VAL A 153 -4.00 4.81 -25.74
C VAL A 153 -4.41 3.94 -26.92
N GLU A 154 -4.09 2.65 -26.93
CA GLU A 154 -4.43 1.72 -28.00
C GLU A 154 -5.94 1.58 -28.20
N ASN A 155 -6.70 1.58 -27.10
CA ASN A 155 -8.16 1.50 -27.16
C ASN A 155 -8.85 2.87 -27.29
N HIS A 156 -8.09 3.97 -27.40
CA HIS A 156 -8.65 5.33 -27.33
C HIS A 156 -9.62 5.50 -26.16
N ALA A 157 -9.27 4.92 -25.01
CA ALA A 157 -10.13 4.87 -23.85
C ALA A 157 -10.32 6.26 -23.21
N ASP A 158 -11.47 6.47 -22.60
CA ASP A 158 -11.71 7.62 -21.71
C ASP A 158 -11.25 7.27 -20.27
N VAL A 159 -11.43 5.97 -19.91
CA VAL A 159 -10.97 5.39 -18.65
C VAL A 159 -10.37 4.01 -18.90
N THR A 160 -9.25 3.71 -18.24
CA THR A 160 -8.72 2.34 -18.16
C THR A 160 -8.59 1.93 -16.70
N VAL A 161 -9.14 0.77 -16.35
CA VAL A 161 -9.16 0.23 -14.98
C VAL A 161 -8.18 -0.90 -14.85
N GLY A 162 -7.18 -0.76 -14.00
CA GLY A 162 -6.32 -1.85 -13.59
C GLY A 162 -7.11 -2.88 -12.77
N CYS A 163 -7.07 -4.13 -13.18
CA CYS A 163 -7.88 -5.18 -12.59
C CYS A 163 -7.12 -6.49 -12.41
N MET A 164 -7.65 -7.35 -11.55
CA MET A 164 -7.12 -8.68 -11.30
C MET A 164 -8.23 -9.69 -11.01
N GLU A 165 -7.92 -10.95 -11.22
CA GLU A 165 -8.81 -12.04 -10.86
C GLU A 165 -8.68 -12.34 -9.36
N VAL A 166 -9.80 -12.33 -8.64
CA VAL A 166 -9.87 -12.68 -7.21
C VAL A 166 -10.80 -13.88 -7.00
N PRO A 167 -10.57 -14.72 -5.98
CA PRO A 167 -11.52 -15.76 -5.61
C PRO A 167 -12.91 -15.16 -5.36
N LEU A 168 -13.96 -15.81 -5.84
CA LEU A 168 -15.34 -15.31 -5.71
C LEU A 168 -15.73 -15.05 -4.25
N ALA A 169 -15.21 -15.85 -3.31
CA ALA A 169 -15.44 -15.69 -1.88
C ALA A 169 -14.88 -14.36 -1.31
N GLU A 170 -13.87 -13.80 -1.94
CA GLU A 170 -13.21 -12.54 -1.51
C GLU A 170 -13.76 -11.32 -2.28
N ALA A 171 -14.49 -11.55 -3.36
CA ALA A 171 -14.91 -10.52 -4.32
C ALA A 171 -15.83 -9.45 -3.72
N THR A 172 -16.54 -9.74 -2.64
CA THR A 172 -17.42 -8.79 -1.94
C THR A 172 -16.67 -7.59 -1.33
N ALA A 173 -15.34 -7.66 -1.24
CA ALA A 173 -14.51 -6.58 -0.72
C ALA A 173 -14.12 -5.53 -1.77
N PHE A 174 -14.36 -5.79 -3.07
CA PHE A 174 -13.84 -5.03 -4.19
C PHE A 174 -14.95 -4.54 -5.14
N GLY A 175 -14.62 -3.55 -5.96
CA GLY A 175 -15.40 -3.22 -7.14
C GLY A 175 -15.24 -4.33 -8.18
N ILE A 176 -16.35 -4.92 -8.62
CA ILE A 176 -16.39 -6.05 -9.57
C ILE A 176 -16.81 -5.58 -10.93
N MET A 177 -16.09 -6.05 -11.95
CA MET A 177 -16.30 -5.69 -13.35
C MET A 177 -16.78 -6.88 -14.19
N GLU A 178 -17.61 -6.55 -15.16
CA GLU A 178 -17.96 -7.41 -16.28
C GLU A 178 -17.32 -6.83 -17.55
N ILE A 179 -16.70 -7.67 -18.37
CA ILE A 179 -16.00 -7.24 -19.60
C ILE A 179 -16.50 -7.98 -20.83
N GLU A 180 -16.47 -7.29 -21.96
CA GLU A 180 -16.65 -7.87 -23.29
C GLU A 180 -15.33 -8.55 -23.78
N PRO A 181 -15.39 -9.39 -24.83
CA PRO A 181 -14.20 -10.09 -25.33
C PRO A 181 -13.05 -9.18 -25.81
N ASP A 182 -13.35 -7.91 -26.15
CA ASP A 182 -12.37 -6.89 -26.55
C ASP A 182 -11.76 -6.14 -25.35
N GLY A 183 -12.15 -6.51 -24.10
CA GLY A 183 -11.70 -5.89 -22.88
C GLY A 183 -12.49 -4.64 -22.46
N ARG A 184 -13.55 -4.27 -23.20
CA ARG A 184 -14.43 -3.17 -22.80
C ARG A 184 -15.20 -3.55 -21.55
N VAL A 185 -15.28 -2.65 -20.57
CA VAL A 185 -16.08 -2.85 -19.37
C VAL A 185 -17.53 -2.54 -19.68
N CYS A 186 -18.41 -3.53 -19.48
CA CYS A 186 -19.86 -3.43 -19.72
C CYS A 186 -20.69 -3.39 -18.42
N GLY A 187 -20.09 -3.75 -17.27
CA GLY A 187 -20.70 -3.69 -15.94
C GLY A 187 -19.68 -3.37 -14.86
N PHE A 188 -20.11 -2.59 -13.85
CA PHE A 188 -19.30 -2.28 -12.66
C PHE A 188 -20.21 -2.20 -11.42
N ALA A 189 -19.84 -2.91 -10.36
CA ALA A 189 -20.54 -2.87 -9.08
C ALA A 189 -19.53 -2.77 -7.91
N GLU A 190 -19.62 -1.72 -7.11
CA GLU A 190 -18.78 -1.53 -5.94
C GLU A 190 -19.24 -2.41 -4.77
N LYS A 191 -18.38 -3.31 -4.32
CA LYS A 191 -18.60 -4.23 -3.18
C LYS A 191 -19.98 -4.93 -3.22
N PRO A 192 -20.31 -5.62 -4.31
CA PRO A 192 -21.61 -6.24 -4.46
C PRO A 192 -21.81 -7.38 -3.46
N ALA A 193 -23.00 -7.51 -2.90
CA ALA A 193 -23.34 -8.64 -2.02
C ALA A 193 -23.30 -9.99 -2.77
N LEU A 194 -23.56 -9.97 -4.08
CA LEU A 194 -23.52 -11.13 -4.98
C LEU A 194 -22.61 -10.77 -6.17
N PRO A 195 -21.30 -11.00 -6.06
CA PRO A 195 -20.37 -10.68 -7.13
C PRO A 195 -20.57 -11.59 -8.34
N GLN A 196 -20.50 -11.02 -9.54
CA GLN A 196 -20.59 -11.76 -10.79
C GLN A 196 -19.27 -12.50 -11.06
N PRO A 197 -19.31 -13.81 -11.36
CA PRO A 197 -18.13 -14.57 -11.71
C PRO A 197 -17.70 -14.26 -13.14
N ILE A 198 -16.40 -14.48 -13.43
CA ILE A 198 -15.90 -14.50 -14.80
C ILE A 198 -16.52 -15.71 -15.52
N PRO A 199 -17.19 -15.55 -16.70
CA PRO A 199 -17.92 -16.64 -17.35
C PRO A 199 -17.06 -17.89 -17.60
N GLU A 200 -15.81 -17.70 -17.96
CA GLU A 200 -14.86 -18.78 -18.29
C GLU A 200 -14.16 -19.35 -17.03
N GLN A 201 -14.30 -18.67 -15.87
CA GLN A 201 -13.68 -19.05 -14.59
C GLN A 201 -14.67 -18.82 -13.43
N PRO A 202 -15.69 -19.65 -13.26
CA PRO A 202 -16.81 -19.40 -12.33
C PRO A 202 -16.39 -19.34 -10.84
N GLY A 203 -15.18 -19.75 -10.49
CA GLY A 203 -14.61 -19.61 -9.15
C GLY A 203 -13.98 -18.25 -8.87
N TYR A 204 -13.93 -17.34 -9.85
CA TYR A 204 -13.25 -16.06 -9.78
C TYR A 204 -14.11 -14.91 -10.30
N ALA A 205 -13.84 -13.71 -9.78
CA ALA A 205 -14.42 -12.46 -10.27
C ALA A 205 -13.29 -11.51 -10.70
N LEU A 206 -13.59 -10.57 -11.60
CA LEU A 206 -12.66 -9.55 -12.06
C LEU A 206 -12.80 -8.32 -11.16
N ALA A 207 -11.81 -8.10 -10.31
CA ALA A 207 -11.80 -7.03 -9.31
C ALA A 207 -11.00 -5.82 -9.78
N SER A 208 -11.54 -4.63 -9.53
CA SER A 208 -10.80 -3.37 -9.63
C SER A 208 -9.72 -3.29 -8.56
N MET A 209 -8.52 -2.90 -8.94
CA MET A 209 -7.39 -2.68 -8.03
C MET A 209 -7.36 -1.26 -7.42
N GLY A 210 -8.33 -0.41 -7.75
CA GLY A 210 -8.26 1.02 -7.39
C GLY A 210 -7.16 1.77 -8.15
N ILE A 211 -6.83 1.32 -9.34
CA ILE A 211 -5.83 1.89 -10.25
C ILE A 211 -6.53 2.30 -11.53
N TYR A 212 -6.52 3.59 -11.83
CA TYR A 212 -7.26 4.13 -12.97
C TYR A 212 -6.38 5.05 -13.81
N VAL A 213 -6.42 4.90 -15.12
CA VAL A 213 -5.94 5.93 -16.07
C VAL A 213 -7.12 6.64 -16.66
N PHE A 214 -7.10 7.95 -16.62
CA PHE A 214 -8.06 8.82 -17.26
C PHE A 214 -7.40 9.72 -18.30
N THR A 215 -8.09 9.99 -19.41
CA THR A 215 -7.80 11.18 -20.20
C THR A 215 -8.11 12.42 -19.34
N ALA A 216 -7.17 13.39 -19.24
CA ALA A 216 -7.25 14.45 -18.25
C ALA A 216 -8.51 15.33 -18.40
N ASP A 217 -8.83 15.79 -19.62
CA ASP A 217 -10.02 16.62 -19.88
C ASP A 217 -11.31 15.87 -19.52
N TYR A 218 -11.38 14.57 -19.85
CA TYR A 218 -12.50 13.72 -19.47
C TYR A 218 -12.67 13.63 -17.95
N LEU A 219 -11.57 13.37 -17.21
CA LEU A 219 -11.62 13.32 -15.76
C LEU A 219 -12.15 14.61 -15.15
N ILE A 220 -11.61 15.75 -15.58
CA ILE A 220 -12.02 17.06 -15.08
C ILE A 220 -13.52 17.30 -15.32
N GLU A 221 -14.02 16.97 -16.51
CA GLU A 221 -15.44 17.09 -16.82
C GLU A 221 -16.32 16.21 -15.92
N ARG A 222 -15.94 14.95 -15.72
CA ARG A 222 -16.71 14.03 -14.86
C ARG A 222 -16.70 14.47 -13.40
N LEU A 223 -15.56 14.93 -12.87
CA LEU A 223 -15.46 15.45 -11.51
C LEU A 223 -16.31 16.73 -11.30
N LEU A 224 -16.32 17.64 -12.28
CA LEU A 224 -17.17 18.84 -12.23
C LEU A 224 -18.67 18.48 -12.26
N GLN A 225 -19.08 17.48 -13.03
CA GLN A 225 -20.46 17.00 -13.03
C GLN A 225 -20.83 16.36 -11.70
N ASP A 226 -19.97 15.45 -11.18
CA ASP A 226 -20.19 14.74 -9.93
C ASP A 226 -20.28 15.69 -8.72
N SER A 227 -19.48 16.76 -8.71
CA SER A 227 -19.49 17.76 -7.62
C SER A 227 -20.81 18.50 -7.47
N GLN A 228 -21.69 18.46 -8.49
CA GLN A 228 -23.01 19.10 -8.50
C GLN A 228 -24.14 18.13 -8.17
N GLU A 229 -23.83 16.83 -7.99
CA GLU A 229 -24.82 15.78 -7.73
C GLU A 229 -25.07 15.61 -6.22
N PRO A 230 -26.22 16.02 -5.68
CA PRO A 230 -26.50 15.97 -4.25
C PRO A 230 -26.50 14.56 -3.64
N GLU A 231 -26.83 13.54 -4.46
CA GLU A 231 -26.94 12.15 -4.04
C GLU A 231 -25.60 11.38 -4.18
N SER A 232 -24.55 12.03 -4.70
CA SER A 232 -23.26 11.39 -4.88
C SER A 232 -22.49 11.29 -3.56
N GLU A 233 -21.83 10.15 -3.34
CA GLU A 233 -20.84 9.98 -2.28
C GLU A 233 -19.45 10.51 -2.70
N HIS A 234 -19.35 11.02 -3.95
CA HIS A 234 -18.12 11.52 -4.56
C HIS A 234 -16.97 10.51 -4.55
N ASP A 235 -17.30 9.26 -4.88
CA ASP A 235 -16.37 8.13 -4.88
C ASP A 235 -16.18 7.57 -6.30
N PHE A 236 -14.93 7.22 -6.66
CA PHE A 236 -14.66 6.66 -7.99
C PHE A 236 -15.43 5.36 -8.24
N GLY A 237 -15.47 4.46 -7.28
CA GLY A 237 -16.10 3.15 -7.42
C GLY A 237 -17.61 3.20 -7.38
N LYS A 238 -18.19 4.11 -6.59
CA LYS A 238 -19.65 4.21 -6.41
C LYS A 238 -20.32 5.11 -7.43
N ASP A 239 -19.66 6.20 -7.83
CA ASP A 239 -20.30 7.27 -8.61
C ASP A 239 -19.69 7.44 -10.00
N ILE A 240 -18.37 7.59 -10.10
CA ILE A 240 -17.71 7.92 -11.37
C ILE A 240 -17.71 6.73 -12.33
N LEU A 241 -17.18 5.57 -11.89
CA LEU A 241 -17.02 4.40 -12.76
C LEU A 241 -18.35 3.79 -13.22
N PRO A 242 -19.37 3.59 -12.36
CA PRO A 242 -20.67 3.05 -12.82
C PRO A 242 -21.33 3.91 -13.88
N ARG A 243 -21.22 5.25 -13.79
CA ARG A 243 -21.73 6.18 -14.79
C ARG A 243 -20.92 6.15 -16.08
N ALA A 244 -19.57 6.09 -15.97
CA ALA A 244 -18.66 6.02 -17.11
C ALA A 244 -18.90 4.74 -17.94
N VAL A 245 -19.04 3.60 -17.31
CA VAL A 245 -19.26 2.29 -17.97
C VAL A 245 -20.52 2.31 -18.87
N GLN A 246 -21.56 3.06 -18.49
CA GLN A 246 -22.80 3.14 -19.26
C GLN A 246 -22.71 4.00 -20.52
N ARG A 247 -21.79 4.95 -20.59
CA ARG A 247 -21.82 6.04 -21.59
C ARG A 247 -20.54 6.18 -22.38
N ASP A 248 -19.41 5.79 -21.78
CA ASP A 248 -18.08 6.18 -22.25
C ASP A 248 -17.23 4.92 -22.54
N ARG A 249 -16.01 5.12 -23.05
CA ARG A 249 -15.09 4.03 -23.40
C ARG A 249 -14.25 3.65 -22.20
N VAL A 250 -14.74 2.69 -21.43
CA VAL A 250 -14.05 2.14 -20.25
C VAL A 250 -13.47 0.77 -20.61
N TYR A 251 -12.16 0.58 -20.40
CA TYR A 251 -11.46 -0.67 -20.69
C TYR A 251 -10.80 -1.25 -19.44
N ALA A 252 -10.80 -2.56 -19.33
CA ALA A 252 -10.08 -3.30 -18.31
C ALA A 252 -8.65 -3.60 -18.76
N ALA A 253 -7.68 -3.46 -17.85
CA ALA A 253 -6.31 -3.88 -18.05
C ALA A 253 -5.93 -4.91 -16.98
N PRO A 254 -5.97 -6.21 -17.30
CA PRO A 254 -5.65 -7.27 -16.35
C PRO A 254 -4.20 -7.22 -15.90
N PHE A 255 -3.98 -7.21 -14.58
CA PHE A 255 -2.65 -7.24 -13.99
C PHE A 255 -2.15 -8.68 -13.90
N ARG A 256 -1.17 -9.01 -14.74
CA ARG A 256 -0.57 -10.34 -14.84
C ARG A 256 0.95 -10.24 -14.91
N ASN A 257 1.63 -11.30 -14.49
CA ASN A 257 3.06 -11.46 -14.72
C ASN A 257 3.38 -11.64 -16.22
N GLN A 258 4.63 -11.48 -16.60
CA GLN A 258 5.08 -11.67 -17.99
C GLN A 258 4.77 -13.05 -18.57
N ASN A 259 4.67 -14.07 -17.72
CA ASN A 259 4.28 -15.45 -18.11
C ASN A 259 2.76 -15.67 -18.15
N GLY A 260 1.96 -14.61 -17.99
CA GLY A 260 0.50 -14.67 -18.00
C GLY A 260 -0.17 -15.16 -16.70
N THR A 261 0.61 -15.54 -15.68
CA THR A 261 0.08 -15.91 -14.36
C THR A 261 -0.39 -14.66 -13.60
N ARG A 262 -1.16 -14.87 -12.55
CA ARG A 262 -1.57 -13.79 -11.65
C ARG A 262 -0.34 -13.13 -11.05
N ALA A 263 -0.36 -11.80 -11.04
CA ALA A 263 0.66 -11.03 -10.35
C ALA A 263 0.32 -10.87 -8.86
N TYR A 264 1.35 -10.64 -8.05
CA TYR A 264 1.19 -10.40 -6.63
C TYR A 264 0.54 -9.05 -6.35
N TRP A 265 -0.55 -9.08 -5.62
CA TRP A 265 -1.22 -7.90 -5.07
C TRP A 265 -1.89 -8.25 -3.74
N ARG A 266 -1.77 -7.36 -2.75
CA ARG A 266 -2.40 -7.52 -1.44
C ARG A 266 -3.00 -6.19 -0.97
N ASP A 267 -4.28 -6.23 -0.59
CA ASP A 267 -4.88 -5.23 0.30
C ASP A 267 -4.56 -5.61 1.75
N VAL A 268 -3.54 -5.00 2.31
CA VAL A 268 -3.15 -5.21 3.72
C VAL A 268 -4.09 -4.42 4.65
N GLY A 269 -5.39 -4.65 4.51
CA GLY A 269 -6.45 -3.89 5.19
C GLY A 269 -6.83 -4.40 6.58
N THR A 270 -6.41 -5.61 6.97
CA THR A 270 -6.66 -6.19 8.29
C THR A 270 -5.35 -6.61 8.95
N LEU A 271 -5.35 -6.80 10.27
CA LEU A 271 -4.16 -7.26 11.00
C LEU A 271 -3.66 -8.61 10.49
N ASP A 272 -4.58 -9.54 10.17
CA ASP A 272 -4.22 -10.85 9.60
C ASP A 272 -3.57 -10.71 8.22
N SER A 273 -4.16 -9.93 7.32
CA SER A 273 -3.60 -9.73 5.96
C SER A 273 -2.26 -8.98 5.99
N TYR A 274 -2.11 -8.03 6.90
CA TYR A 274 -0.86 -7.31 7.11
C TYR A 274 0.25 -8.24 7.63
N TRP A 275 -0.05 -9.06 8.63
CA TRP A 275 0.89 -10.04 9.16
C TRP A 275 1.27 -11.06 8.09
N ALA A 276 0.29 -11.66 7.41
CA ALA A 276 0.52 -12.67 6.38
C ALA A 276 1.38 -12.12 5.24
N ALA A 277 1.10 -10.91 4.74
CA ALA A 277 1.88 -10.29 3.67
C ALA A 277 3.35 -10.03 4.06
N ASN A 278 3.64 -9.71 5.33
CA ASN A 278 5.02 -9.62 5.82
C ASN A 278 5.68 -10.99 5.93
N MET A 279 4.94 -12.03 6.34
CA MET A 279 5.45 -13.40 6.44
C MET A 279 5.72 -14.02 5.05
N GLU A 280 4.92 -13.71 4.04
CA GLU A 280 5.15 -14.14 2.65
C GLU A 280 6.53 -13.71 2.12
N LEU A 281 7.07 -12.58 2.59
CA LEU A 281 8.38 -12.06 2.17
C LEU A 281 9.57 -12.91 2.62
N ILE A 282 9.41 -13.72 3.67
CA ILE A 282 10.48 -14.52 4.27
C ILE A 282 10.65 -15.86 3.53
N GLY A 283 9.73 -16.21 2.66
CA GLY A 283 9.80 -17.43 1.86
C GLY A 283 11.09 -17.53 1.05
N VAL A 284 11.53 -18.74 0.77
CA VAL A 284 12.75 -19.01 -0.02
C VAL A 284 12.64 -18.41 -1.43
N VAL A 285 11.45 -18.47 -2.02
CA VAL A 285 11.11 -17.83 -3.31
C VAL A 285 9.81 -17.09 -3.13
N PRO A 286 9.84 -15.86 -2.59
CA PRO A 286 8.64 -15.08 -2.36
C PRO A 286 8.02 -14.61 -3.69
N GLU A 287 6.70 -14.59 -3.79
CA GLU A 287 6.02 -14.03 -4.97
C GLU A 287 6.33 -12.53 -5.15
N LEU A 288 6.47 -11.79 -4.04
CA LEU A 288 6.95 -10.43 -4.01
C LEU A 288 8.42 -10.41 -3.59
N ASP A 289 9.32 -10.37 -4.57
CA ASP A 289 10.76 -10.28 -4.29
C ASP A 289 11.19 -8.82 -4.07
N LEU A 290 11.57 -8.48 -2.84
CA LEU A 290 12.11 -7.16 -2.48
C LEU A 290 13.60 -6.98 -2.89
N PHE A 291 14.29 -8.08 -3.20
CA PHE A 291 15.69 -8.08 -3.64
C PHE A 291 15.83 -7.93 -5.16
N ASP A 292 14.73 -7.89 -5.91
CA ASP A 292 14.73 -7.63 -7.35
C ASP A 292 15.27 -6.23 -7.67
N THR A 293 16.46 -6.21 -8.26
CA THR A 293 17.15 -4.96 -8.65
C THR A 293 16.61 -4.33 -9.93
N GLN A 294 15.82 -5.05 -10.72
CA GLN A 294 15.22 -4.53 -11.95
C GLN A 294 13.98 -3.68 -11.64
N TRP A 295 13.28 -3.99 -10.53
CA TRP A 295 12.11 -3.25 -10.06
C TRP A 295 12.22 -2.95 -8.55
N PRO A 296 13.17 -2.08 -8.15
CA PRO A 296 13.44 -1.82 -6.75
C PRO A 296 12.31 -1.01 -6.09
N ILE A 297 11.98 -1.37 -4.87
CA ILE A 297 11.12 -0.55 -4.01
C ILE A 297 11.99 0.45 -3.25
N ARG A 298 11.80 1.73 -3.51
CA ARG A 298 12.53 2.85 -2.91
C ARG A 298 11.82 3.28 -1.63
N THR A 299 12.60 3.73 -0.66
CA THR A 299 12.07 4.23 0.62
C THR A 299 13.06 5.21 1.24
N HIS A 300 12.63 5.88 2.31
CA HIS A 300 13.56 6.60 3.17
C HIS A 300 14.47 5.61 3.91
N GLN A 301 15.76 5.67 3.63
CA GLN A 301 16.74 4.82 4.31
C GLN A 301 17.24 5.49 5.58
N ILE A 302 17.04 4.83 6.71
CA ILE A 302 17.62 5.24 7.99
C ILE A 302 19.11 4.87 7.96
N GLN A 303 19.98 5.85 8.25
CA GLN A 303 21.40 5.57 8.44
C GLN A 303 21.58 4.85 9.79
N ALA A 304 21.70 3.55 9.75
CA ALA A 304 21.93 2.70 10.90
C ALA A 304 23.04 1.68 10.58
N PRO A 305 23.81 1.22 11.57
CA PRO A 305 24.80 0.17 11.35
C PRO A 305 24.14 -1.15 10.91
N PRO A 306 24.91 -2.10 10.36
CA PRO A 306 24.40 -3.44 10.09
C PRO A 306 23.80 -4.10 11.34
N ALA A 307 22.89 -5.06 11.14
CA ALA A 307 22.38 -5.87 12.23
C ALA A 307 23.53 -6.64 12.93
N LYS A 308 23.46 -6.72 14.26
CA LYS A 308 24.47 -7.36 15.11
C LYS A 308 23.89 -8.52 15.88
N PHE A 309 24.58 -9.67 15.81
CA PHE A 309 24.27 -10.87 16.56
C PHE A 309 25.41 -11.11 17.54
N VAL A 310 25.10 -11.32 18.82
CA VAL A 310 26.11 -11.46 19.85
C VAL A 310 25.84 -12.67 20.73
N PHE A 311 26.92 -13.20 21.30
CA PHE A 311 27.06 -14.42 22.05
C PHE A 311 26.96 -15.69 21.20
N ASP A 312 27.78 -16.66 21.58
CA ASP A 312 27.80 -18.02 21.01
C ASP A 312 28.18 -19.02 22.13
N ASP A 313 27.61 -18.83 23.31
CA ASP A 313 27.73 -19.78 24.42
C ASP A 313 26.64 -20.83 24.30
N ASP A 314 26.82 -22.01 24.92
CA ASP A 314 25.93 -23.18 24.80
C ASP A 314 24.45 -22.85 25.11
N ASP A 315 24.23 -22.05 26.14
CA ASP A 315 22.89 -21.64 26.60
C ASP A 315 22.47 -20.25 26.11
N ARG A 316 23.34 -19.55 25.39
CA ARG A 316 23.16 -18.14 25.01
C ARG A 316 23.75 -17.84 23.65
N ARG A 317 22.94 -18.01 22.61
CA ARG A 317 23.35 -17.74 21.23
C ARG A 317 22.43 -16.73 20.57
N GLY A 318 22.99 -15.62 20.06
CA GLY A 318 22.26 -14.64 19.26
C GLY A 318 22.16 -15.11 17.81
N MET A 319 20.95 -15.49 17.35
CA MET A 319 20.75 -16.00 16.00
C MET A 319 19.39 -15.62 15.41
N ALA A 320 19.37 -15.52 14.08
CA ALA A 320 18.13 -15.41 13.30
C ALA A 320 18.14 -16.43 12.17
N VAL A 321 17.00 -17.10 11.97
CA VAL A 321 16.81 -18.15 10.95
C VAL A 321 15.49 -17.92 10.23
N ASP A 322 15.48 -18.11 8.90
CA ASP A 322 14.30 -17.87 8.06
C ASP A 322 13.64 -16.51 8.37
N SER A 323 14.42 -15.44 8.42
CA SER A 323 13.97 -14.14 8.95
C SER A 323 14.58 -12.99 8.18
N MET A 324 13.87 -11.88 8.12
CA MET A 324 14.38 -10.61 7.59
C MET A 324 14.73 -9.66 8.75
N ILE A 325 15.99 -9.24 8.80
CA ILE A 325 16.52 -8.39 9.89
C ILE A 325 17.04 -7.09 9.30
N ALA A 326 16.41 -5.98 9.63
CA ALA A 326 16.81 -4.66 9.13
C ALA A 326 18.02 -4.09 9.87
N SER A 327 18.58 -2.98 9.35
CA SER A 327 19.74 -2.29 9.91
C SER A 327 19.50 -1.80 11.33
N GLY A 328 20.56 -1.74 12.15
CA GLY A 328 20.53 -1.26 13.53
C GLY A 328 19.98 -2.27 14.55
N CYS A 329 19.56 -3.45 14.12
CA CYS A 329 19.07 -4.49 15.03
C CYS A 329 20.22 -5.10 15.85
N ILE A 330 19.91 -5.47 17.10
CA ILE A 330 20.80 -6.23 17.98
C ILE A 330 20.04 -7.44 18.50
N VAL A 331 20.54 -8.63 18.20
CA VAL A 331 20.03 -9.90 18.74
C VAL A 331 21.08 -10.43 19.72
N SER A 332 20.81 -10.29 21.03
CA SER A 332 21.74 -10.54 22.12
C SER A 332 21.38 -11.83 22.83
N GLY A 333 22.06 -12.94 22.52
CA GLY A 333 21.80 -14.23 23.16
C GLY A 333 20.35 -14.72 23.03
N ALA A 334 19.68 -14.40 21.95
CA ALA A 334 18.26 -14.66 21.70
C ALA A 334 18.06 -15.39 20.36
N LEU A 335 16.93 -16.07 20.22
CA LEU A 335 16.51 -16.73 19.00
C LEU A 335 15.41 -15.95 18.29
N VAL A 336 15.68 -15.55 17.05
CA VAL A 336 14.66 -15.03 16.12
C VAL A 336 14.45 -16.06 15.01
N ARG A 337 13.23 -16.46 14.76
CA ARG A 337 12.90 -17.43 13.73
C ARG A 337 11.62 -17.05 13.00
N HIS A 338 11.63 -17.19 11.66
CA HIS A 338 10.48 -16.94 10.81
C HIS A 338 9.79 -15.61 11.17
N SER A 339 10.57 -14.51 11.17
CA SER A 339 10.11 -13.21 11.67
C SER A 339 10.72 -12.05 10.87
N VAL A 340 10.03 -10.90 10.87
CA VAL A 340 10.53 -9.66 10.29
C VAL A 340 10.84 -8.67 11.40
N LEU A 341 12.11 -8.30 11.54
CA LEU A 341 12.57 -7.25 12.46
C LEU A 341 12.89 -5.99 11.67
N PHE A 342 12.17 -4.92 11.98
CA PHE A 342 12.41 -3.60 11.41
C PHE A 342 13.62 -2.91 12.06
N SER A 343 13.98 -1.73 11.54
CA SER A 343 15.19 -1.03 11.95
C SER A 343 15.26 -0.72 13.46
N ASN A 344 16.46 -0.91 14.04
CA ASN A 344 16.77 -0.60 15.44
C ASN A 344 15.96 -1.42 16.46
N VAL A 345 15.55 -2.63 16.13
CA VAL A 345 14.96 -3.56 17.09
C VAL A 345 16.06 -4.19 17.94
N ARG A 346 15.78 -4.33 19.24
CA ARG A 346 16.66 -4.99 20.17
C ARG A 346 15.98 -6.17 20.83
N VAL A 347 16.61 -7.36 20.79
CA VAL A 347 16.14 -8.59 21.42
C VAL A 347 17.18 -9.04 22.41
N GLU A 348 16.78 -9.07 23.70
CA GLU A 348 17.67 -9.40 24.82
C GLU A 348 17.73 -10.89 25.10
N GLU A 349 18.66 -11.27 25.99
CA GLU A 349 19.06 -12.63 26.29
C GLU A 349 17.91 -13.59 26.61
N SER A 350 18.07 -14.84 26.18
CA SER A 350 17.13 -15.94 26.45
C SER A 350 15.71 -15.71 25.89
N SER A 351 15.53 -14.68 25.07
CA SER A 351 14.24 -14.38 24.44
C SER A 351 14.08 -15.16 23.14
N ARG A 352 12.83 -15.50 22.83
CA ARG A 352 12.44 -16.19 21.60
C ARG A 352 11.38 -15.40 20.87
N VAL A 353 11.65 -15.06 19.61
CA VAL A 353 10.70 -14.37 18.70
C VAL A 353 10.45 -15.30 17.51
N THR A 354 9.20 -15.68 17.30
CA THR A 354 8.80 -16.59 16.22
C THR A 354 7.54 -16.10 15.52
N ASP A 355 7.47 -16.28 14.19
CA ASP A 355 6.30 -15.96 13.36
C ASP A 355 5.78 -14.52 13.58
N SER A 356 6.67 -13.56 13.76
CA SER A 356 6.30 -12.25 14.27
C SER A 356 6.85 -11.10 13.43
N VAL A 357 6.12 -9.98 13.44
CA VAL A 357 6.50 -8.71 12.81
C VAL A 357 6.81 -7.68 13.88
N ILE A 358 8.07 -7.30 14.02
CA ILE A 358 8.55 -6.40 15.07
C ILE A 358 8.90 -5.05 14.45
N LEU A 359 8.08 -4.03 14.70
CA LEU A 359 8.20 -2.71 14.09
C LEU A 359 9.39 -1.91 14.66
N PRO A 360 9.76 -0.77 14.05
CA PRO A 360 10.99 -0.05 14.39
C PRO A 360 11.13 0.32 15.86
N ARG A 361 12.37 0.26 16.38
CA ARG A 361 12.75 0.69 17.75
C ARG A 361 12.07 -0.07 18.88
N VAL A 362 11.55 -1.27 18.61
CA VAL A 362 11.04 -2.14 19.68
C VAL A 362 12.21 -2.71 20.47
N VAL A 363 12.04 -2.76 21.80
CA VAL A 363 12.96 -3.43 22.72
C VAL A 363 12.23 -4.61 23.36
N ILE A 364 12.75 -5.82 23.14
CA ILE A 364 12.24 -7.04 23.76
C ILE A 364 13.22 -7.40 24.90
N GLY A 365 12.75 -7.30 26.15
CA GLY A 365 13.52 -7.62 27.34
C GLY A 365 13.94 -9.09 27.42
N PRO A 366 14.77 -9.47 28.41
CA PRO A 366 15.25 -10.84 28.54
C PRO A 366 14.13 -11.82 28.91
N ASN A 367 14.31 -13.09 28.56
CA ASN A 367 13.40 -14.22 28.85
C ASN A 367 11.97 -14.02 28.30
N CYS A 368 11.79 -13.26 27.22
CA CYS A 368 10.50 -13.09 26.58
C CYS A 368 10.19 -14.24 25.60
N GLN A 369 8.89 -14.54 25.45
CA GLN A 369 8.38 -15.48 24.44
C GLN A 369 7.33 -14.77 23.61
N ILE A 370 7.67 -14.53 22.32
CA ILE A 370 6.83 -13.80 21.37
C ILE A 370 6.54 -14.74 20.19
N HIS A 371 5.26 -14.96 19.93
CA HIS A 371 4.81 -15.83 18.86
C HIS A 371 3.62 -15.21 18.12
N LYS A 372 3.60 -15.28 16.79
CA LYS A 372 2.50 -14.82 15.91
C LYS A 372 1.96 -13.45 16.31
N THR A 373 2.88 -12.49 16.47
CA THR A 373 2.61 -11.18 17.06
C THR A 373 3.09 -10.07 16.12
N VAL A 374 2.33 -8.97 16.08
CA VAL A 374 2.77 -7.67 15.53
C VAL A 374 3.03 -6.74 16.72
N ILE A 375 4.26 -6.25 16.87
CA ILE A 375 4.60 -5.31 17.94
C ILE A 375 4.83 -3.94 17.33
N GLU A 376 4.03 -2.96 17.79
CA GLU A 376 4.06 -1.58 17.30
C GLU A 376 5.37 -0.87 17.67
N THR A 377 5.73 0.10 16.82
CA THR A 377 6.92 0.93 16.90
C THR A 377 7.16 1.47 18.32
N GLY A 378 8.39 1.31 18.81
CA GLY A 378 8.84 1.90 20.08
C GLY A 378 8.36 1.19 21.33
N CYS A 379 7.64 0.08 21.23
CA CYS A 379 7.29 -0.73 22.41
C CYS A 379 8.53 -1.24 23.13
N ALA A 380 8.51 -1.21 24.47
CA ALA A 380 9.50 -1.83 25.32
C ALA A 380 8.83 -2.94 26.16
N LEU A 381 9.10 -4.19 25.84
CA LEU A 381 8.55 -5.33 26.54
C LEU A 381 9.40 -5.65 27.78
N PRO A 382 8.80 -5.70 28.98
CA PRO A 382 9.53 -6.10 30.20
C PRO A 382 10.07 -7.53 30.13
N ALA A 383 11.06 -7.82 30.96
CA ALA A 383 11.60 -9.17 31.10
C ALA A 383 10.50 -10.19 31.40
N GLY A 384 10.60 -11.38 30.78
CA GLY A 384 9.66 -12.48 30.99
C GLY A 384 8.28 -12.30 30.37
N THR A 385 8.12 -11.31 29.46
CA THR A 385 6.84 -11.09 28.77
C THR A 385 6.54 -12.25 27.83
N VAL A 386 5.31 -12.79 27.94
CA VAL A 386 4.79 -13.85 27.06
C VAL A 386 3.63 -13.28 26.25
N VAL A 387 3.69 -13.43 24.91
CA VAL A 387 2.66 -12.97 23.96
C VAL A 387 2.51 -14.00 22.84
N GLY A 388 1.29 -14.29 22.42
CA GLY A 388 0.98 -15.18 21.32
C GLY A 388 1.03 -16.68 21.68
N VAL A 389 1.21 -17.02 22.96
CA VAL A 389 1.26 -18.40 23.46
C VAL A 389 -0.07 -18.84 24.06
N ASP A 390 -0.72 -17.95 24.83
CA ASP A 390 -2.02 -18.16 25.44
C ASP A 390 -3.00 -17.09 24.95
N VAL A 391 -3.83 -17.45 24.00
CA VAL A 391 -4.78 -16.55 23.33
C VAL A 391 -5.77 -15.94 24.32
N GLU A 392 -6.20 -16.66 25.35
CA GLU A 392 -7.17 -16.14 26.32
C GLU A 392 -6.54 -15.09 27.27
N GLN A 393 -5.28 -15.28 27.65
CA GLN A 393 -4.53 -14.26 28.37
C GLN A 393 -4.26 -13.03 27.49
N ASP A 394 -3.91 -13.25 26.22
CA ASP A 394 -3.62 -12.15 25.29
C ASP A 394 -4.85 -11.30 25.03
N ARG A 395 -6.04 -11.87 24.86
CA ARG A 395 -7.31 -11.12 24.69
C ARG A 395 -7.65 -10.18 25.85
N ARG A 396 -7.13 -10.43 27.04
CA ARG A 396 -7.34 -9.56 28.20
C ARG A 396 -6.40 -8.36 28.22
N ARG A 397 -5.32 -8.41 27.47
CA ARG A 397 -4.21 -7.46 27.49
C ARG A 397 -4.02 -6.73 26.17
N PHE A 398 -4.31 -7.39 25.06
CA PHE A 398 -3.95 -7.02 23.72
C PHE A 398 -5.12 -7.20 22.74
N GLU A 399 -4.98 -6.63 21.55
CA GLU A 399 -5.89 -6.88 20.45
C GLU A 399 -5.50 -8.21 19.76
N VAL A 400 -6.47 -9.12 19.60
CA VAL A 400 -6.26 -10.41 18.94
C VAL A 400 -7.20 -10.52 17.74
N SER A 401 -6.62 -10.73 16.56
CA SER A 401 -7.36 -10.87 15.31
C SER A 401 -8.15 -12.18 15.24
N PRO A 402 -9.10 -12.32 14.30
CA PRO A 402 -9.79 -13.59 14.03
C PRO A 402 -8.83 -14.74 13.67
N GLY A 403 -7.74 -14.45 12.96
CA GLY A 403 -6.69 -15.43 12.63
C GLY A 403 -5.72 -15.72 13.77
N GLY A 404 -5.90 -15.10 14.95
CA GLY A 404 -5.05 -15.32 16.13
C GLY A 404 -3.72 -14.56 16.12
N VAL A 405 -3.59 -13.52 15.31
CA VAL A 405 -2.45 -12.60 15.35
C VAL A 405 -2.66 -11.62 16.51
N VAL A 406 -1.65 -11.47 17.36
CA VAL A 406 -1.71 -10.54 18.50
C VAL A 406 -1.07 -9.22 18.12
N LEU A 407 -1.76 -8.10 18.35
CA LEU A 407 -1.19 -6.76 18.23
C LEU A 407 -0.86 -6.20 19.60
N VAL A 408 0.38 -5.75 19.75
CA VAL A 408 0.85 -5.06 20.96
C VAL A 408 1.22 -3.63 20.62
N THR A 409 0.60 -2.66 21.31
CA THR A 409 0.89 -1.23 21.13
C THR A 409 1.45 -0.62 22.43
N PRO A 410 2.13 0.54 22.36
CA PRO A 410 2.64 1.22 23.54
C PRO A 410 1.52 1.54 24.56
N GLU A 411 0.33 1.92 24.07
CA GLU A 411 -0.84 2.21 24.91
C GLU A 411 -1.27 0.99 25.73
N MET A 412 -1.32 -0.21 25.10
CA MET A 412 -1.65 -1.46 25.80
C MET A 412 -0.61 -1.85 26.87
N LEU A 413 0.62 -1.38 26.70
CA LEU A 413 1.71 -1.55 27.68
C LEU A 413 1.77 -0.40 28.69
N GLN A 414 0.83 0.54 28.66
CA GLN A 414 0.81 1.75 29.51
C GLN A 414 2.08 2.61 29.33
N GLN A 415 2.65 2.63 28.13
CA GLN A 415 3.82 3.41 27.77
C GLN A 415 3.41 4.71 27.06
N SER A 416 4.17 5.78 27.26
CA SER A 416 3.89 7.05 26.60
C SER A 416 4.22 6.97 25.11
N LEU A 417 3.43 7.68 24.29
CA LEU A 417 3.60 7.75 22.82
C LEU A 417 4.68 8.76 22.38
N ASP A 418 5.47 9.32 23.30
CA ASP A 418 6.38 10.45 23.05
C ASP A 418 7.46 10.17 21.97
N TYR A 419 7.65 8.92 21.58
CA TYR A 419 8.63 8.50 20.58
C TYR A 419 8.07 8.16 19.20
N ILE A 420 6.75 8.24 19.00
CA ILE A 420 6.10 7.78 17.75
C ILE A 420 5.92 8.91 16.73
N ARG A 421 6.10 10.16 17.15
CA ARG A 421 5.90 11.35 16.32
C ARG A 421 7.11 11.70 15.44
#